data_1481698bfda72ca668c7c92db47e182c
#
_entry.id   1481698bfda72ca668c7c92db47e182c
#
_cell.length_a   1.000
_cell.length_b   1.000
_cell.length_c   1.000
_cell.angle_alpha   90.00
_cell.angle_beta   90.00
_cell.angle_gamma   90.00
#
_symmetry.space_group_name_H-M   'P 1'
#
loop_
_entity.id
_entity.type
_entity.pdbx_description
1 polymer ?
#
loop_
_entity_poly.entity_id
_entity_poly.type
_entity_poly.pdbx_seq_one_letter_code
_entity_poly.pdbx_strand_id
1 'polypeptide(L)'
;MIVRNLLAITACLLAGPAAAQEALVTYKSLSPELAQDLAKATLADCRKRGFQVSVAVVDRFGVTQVLLRDRFAGPHTVSTASGKAWTAASFRTSTTELNAISQPGMMQAGIRNLPGAVIIGGGLTVEAGGSLLGAVGVSGAPGGDADEACAKAGIDAVRDKLDF
;
A
#
# COMPACT_ATOMS: atom_id res chain seq x y z
N MET A 1 -46.25 57.59 40.19
CA MET A 1 -44.98 57.55 39.40
C MET A 1 -44.39 56.20 39.56
N ILE A 2 -44.47 55.35 38.52
CA ILE A 2 -43.97 53.98 38.46
C ILE A 2 -42.75 53.98 37.54
N VAL A 3 -41.56 53.77 38.09
CA VAL A 3 -40.31 53.69 37.31
C VAL A 3 -40.13 52.20 36.93
N ARG A 4 -40.25 51.93 35.64
CA ARG A 4 -39.98 50.60 35.06
C ARG A 4 -38.50 50.51 34.72
N ASN A 5 -37.75 49.73 35.51
CA ASN A 5 -36.40 49.35 35.20
C ASN A 5 -36.40 48.32 34.06
N LEU A 6 -35.87 48.66 32.87
CA LEU A 6 -35.53 47.74 31.81
C LEU A 6 -34.14 47.13 32.13
N LEU A 7 -34.11 45.82 32.46
CA LEU A 7 -32.89 45.04 32.45
C LEU A 7 -32.55 44.68 31.01
N ALA A 8 -31.49 45.27 30.47
CA ALA A 8 -30.91 44.82 29.20
C ALA A 8 -30.04 43.58 29.47
N ILE A 9 -30.49 42.41 29.03
CA ILE A 9 -29.69 41.18 29.06
C ILE A 9 -28.76 41.21 27.83
N THR A 10 -27.48 41.49 28.06
CA THR A 10 -26.45 41.37 27.06
C THR A 10 -26.08 39.90 26.87
N ALA A 11 -26.59 39.26 25.84
CA ALA A 11 -26.19 37.89 25.44
C ALA A 11 -24.78 37.95 24.85
N CYS A 12 -23.79 37.52 25.64
CA CYS A 12 -22.43 37.33 25.16
C CYS A 12 -22.38 36.04 24.31
N LEU A 13 -22.39 36.19 23.00
CA LEU A 13 -22.15 35.07 22.05
C LEU A 13 -20.70 34.59 22.22
N LEU A 14 -20.51 33.51 22.94
CA LEU A 14 -19.24 32.75 22.96
C LEU A 14 -19.05 32.13 21.59
N ALA A 15 -18.43 32.85 20.66
CA ALA A 15 -17.87 32.25 19.44
C ALA A 15 -16.70 31.35 19.87
N GLY A 16 -16.95 30.04 19.97
CA GLY A 16 -15.88 29.05 20.11
C GLY A 16 -14.88 29.20 18.98
N PRO A 17 -13.60 28.89 19.20
CA PRO A 17 -12.62 28.90 18.13
C PRO A 17 -13.11 27.92 17.02
N ALA A 18 -13.40 28.47 15.85
CA ALA A 18 -13.58 27.66 14.66
C ALA A 18 -12.26 26.90 14.46
N ALA A 19 -12.27 25.58 14.68
CA ALA A 19 -11.12 24.74 14.35
C ALA A 19 -10.83 24.98 12.86
N ALA A 20 -9.71 25.64 12.58
CA ALA A 20 -9.23 25.80 11.23
C ALA A 20 -9.07 24.37 10.70
N GLN A 21 -9.82 24.02 9.65
CA GLN A 21 -9.67 22.74 8.98
C GLN A 21 -8.22 22.65 8.55
N GLU A 22 -7.52 21.59 8.99
CA GLU A 22 -6.11 21.44 8.68
C GLU A 22 -5.91 21.47 7.17
N ALA A 23 -5.25 22.53 6.69
CA ALA A 23 -4.93 22.67 5.26
C ALA A 23 -3.82 21.70 4.83
N LEU A 24 -3.14 21.07 5.79
CA LEU A 24 -2.06 20.12 5.58
C LEU A 24 -2.46 18.76 6.12
N VAL A 25 -2.09 17.69 5.40
CA VAL A 25 -2.28 16.31 5.82
C VAL A 25 -0.93 15.65 6.10
N THR A 26 -0.87 14.91 7.20
CA THR A 26 0.29 14.08 7.54
C THR A 26 -0.05 12.62 7.27
N TYR A 27 0.88 11.88 6.68
CA TYR A 27 0.74 10.45 6.45
C TYR A 27 2.05 9.73 6.75
N LYS A 28 1.95 8.45 7.08
CA LYS A 28 3.10 7.56 7.24
C LYS A 28 3.38 6.84 5.93
N SER A 29 4.64 6.55 5.68
CA SER A 29 5.13 5.79 4.54
C SER A 29 6.33 4.95 4.97
N LEU A 30 6.67 3.92 4.22
CA LEU A 30 7.88 3.15 4.46
C LEU A 30 9.12 4.05 4.31
N SER A 31 10.08 3.93 5.23
CA SER A 31 11.40 4.50 5.00
C SER A 31 12.16 3.66 3.96
N PRO A 32 13.14 4.24 3.25
CA PRO A 32 13.96 3.48 2.31
C PRO A 32 14.67 2.28 2.95
N GLU A 33 15.09 2.41 4.20
CA GLU A 33 15.75 1.34 4.97
C GLU A 33 14.78 0.18 5.22
N LEU A 34 13.56 0.47 5.67
CA LEU A 34 12.54 -0.55 5.92
C LEU A 34 12.07 -1.20 4.62
N ALA A 35 11.92 -0.43 3.54
CA ALA A 35 11.62 -0.94 2.21
C ALA A 35 12.72 -1.91 1.71
N GLN A 36 13.99 -1.59 1.99
CA GLN A 36 15.12 -2.45 1.66
C GLN A 36 15.13 -3.74 2.48
N ASP A 37 14.85 -3.67 3.78
CA ASP A 37 14.76 -4.85 4.65
C ASP A 37 13.63 -5.77 4.18
N LEU A 38 12.46 -5.22 3.88
CA LEU A 38 11.32 -5.93 3.32
C LEU A 38 11.69 -6.64 2.00
N ALA A 39 12.30 -5.91 1.07
CA ALA A 39 12.69 -6.48 -0.23
C ALA A 39 13.70 -7.62 -0.07
N LYS A 40 14.70 -7.46 0.80
CA LYS A 40 15.71 -8.50 1.09
C LYS A 40 15.09 -9.73 1.74
N ALA A 41 14.20 -9.55 2.73
CA ALA A 41 13.52 -10.65 3.40
C ALA A 41 12.64 -11.44 2.42
N THR A 42 11.87 -10.75 1.59
CA THR A 42 11.05 -11.34 0.52
C THR A 42 11.90 -12.16 -0.45
N LEU A 43 12.99 -11.58 -0.95
CA LEU A 43 13.89 -12.26 -1.89
C LEU A 43 14.53 -13.50 -1.24
N ALA A 44 14.92 -13.40 0.03
CA ALA A 44 15.52 -14.51 0.76
C ALA A 44 14.53 -15.67 0.95
N ASP A 45 13.25 -15.40 1.23
CA ASP A 45 12.23 -16.44 1.34
C ASP A 45 11.98 -17.14 -0.01
N CYS A 46 11.84 -16.38 -1.10
CA CYS A 46 11.73 -16.96 -2.44
C CYS A 46 12.92 -17.88 -2.78
N ARG A 47 14.15 -17.46 -2.45
CA ARG A 47 15.35 -18.29 -2.64
C ARG A 47 15.31 -19.58 -1.83
N LYS A 48 14.84 -19.55 -0.58
CA LYS A 48 14.65 -20.76 0.25
C LYS A 48 13.68 -21.74 -0.39
N ARG A 49 12.69 -21.24 -1.12
CA ARG A 49 11.72 -22.03 -1.89
C ARG A 49 12.26 -22.48 -3.25
N GLY A 50 13.49 -22.10 -3.63
CA GLY A 50 14.11 -22.43 -4.91
C GLY A 50 13.72 -21.55 -6.06
N PHE A 51 13.09 -20.38 -5.82
CA PHE A 51 12.64 -19.48 -6.86
C PHE A 51 13.62 -18.33 -7.10
N GLN A 52 13.74 -17.92 -8.37
CA GLN A 52 14.52 -16.77 -8.81
C GLN A 52 13.57 -15.68 -9.27
N VAL A 53 13.43 -14.62 -8.46
CA VAL A 53 12.38 -13.62 -8.63
C VAL A 53 12.94 -12.20 -8.69
N SER A 54 12.11 -11.27 -9.13
CA SER A 54 12.24 -9.85 -8.83
C SER A 54 11.28 -9.46 -7.72
N VAL A 55 11.74 -8.56 -6.84
CA VAL A 55 10.95 -7.97 -5.75
C VAL A 55 11.00 -6.47 -5.89
N ALA A 56 9.84 -5.83 -5.94
CA ALA A 56 9.69 -4.38 -5.90
C ALA A 56 8.96 -3.95 -4.63
N VAL A 57 9.45 -2.92 -3.96
CA VAL A 57 8.74 -2.24 -2.86
C VAL A 57 8.46 -0.82 -3.30
N VAL A 58 7.20 -0.42 -3.19
CA VAL A 58 6.75 0.93 -3.51
C VAL A 58 6.28 1.64 -2.24
N ASP A 59 6.35 2.96 -2.23
CA ASP A 59 5.76 3.78 -1.17
C ASP A 59 4.22 3.78 -1.26
N ARG A 60 3.56 4.51 -0.35
CA ARG A 60 2.09 4.58 -0.33
C ARG A 60 1.46 5.21 -1.58
N PHE A 61 2.25 5.89 -2.42
CA PHE A 61 1.80 6.50 -3.68
C PHE A 61 2.12 5.64 -4.90
N GLY A 62 2.69 4.45 -4.69
CA GLY A 62 3.06 3.54 -5.76
C GLY A 62 4.40 3.85 -6.42
N VAL A 63 5.20 4.77 -5.84
CA VAL A 63 6.53 5.08 -6.37
C VAL A 63 7.53 4.04 -5.87
N THR A 64 8.31 3.45 -6.78
CA THR A 64 9.28 2.41 -6.44
C THR A 64 10.42 2.98 -5.59
N GLN A 65 10.60 2.43 -4.38
CA GLN A 65 11.69 2.75 -3.47
C GLN A 65 12.83 1.75 -3.62
N VAL A 66 12.52 0.46 -3.79
CA VAL A 66 13.51 -0.61 -3.92
C VAL A 66 13.07 -1.59 -5.00
N LEU A 67 14.03 -2.00 -5.83
CA LEU A 67 13.86 -3.08 -6.79
C LEU A 67 15.07 -4.01 -6.71
N LEU A 68 14.83 -5.27 -6.39
CA LEU A 68 15.83 -6.32 -6.39
C LEU A 68 15.47 -7.37 -7.44
N ARG A 69 16.44 -7.79 -8.23
CA ARG A 69 16.28 -8.89 -9.19
C ARG A 69 17.31 -9.97 -8.91
N ASP A 70 16.87 -11.20 -8.79
CA ASP A 70 17.77 -12.33 -8.71
C ASP A 70 18.43 -12.60 -10.07
N ARG A 71 19.63 -13.20 -10.04
CA ARG A 71 20.51 -13.33 -11.21
C ARG A 71 19.88 -14.06 -12.38
N PHE A 72 19.02 -15.03 -12.13
CA PHE A 72 18.35 -15.84 -13.14
C PHE A 72 16.86 -15.51 -13.30
N ALA A 73 16.33 -14.53 -12.58
CA ALA A 73 14.97 -14.06 -12.80
C ALA A 73 14.83 -13.51 -14.23
N GLY A 74 13.75 -13.86 -14.91
CA GLY A 74 13.49 -13.41 -16.28
C GLY A 74 13.44 -11.87 -16.38
N PRO A 75 13.82 -11.27 -17.52
CA PRO A 75 13.84 -9.81 -17.67
C PRO A 75 12.46 -9.15 -17.47
N HIS A 76 11.37 -9.84 -17.82
CA HIS A 76 10.00 -9.36 -17.62
C HIS A 76 9.62 -9.21 -16.15
N THR A 77 10.27 -9.97 -15.24
CA THR A 77 9.91 -9.98 -13.81
C THR A 77 10.12 -8.62 -13.15
N VAL A 78 11.03 -7.81 -13.67
CA VAL A 78 11.33 -6.46 -13.16
C VAL A 78 10.11 -5.55 -13.27
N SER A 79 9.57 -5.40 -14.47
CA SER A 79 8.37 -4.59 -14.71
C SER A 79 7.12 -5.21 -14.08
N THR A 80 7.02 -6.55 -14.10
CA THR A 80 5.88 -7.26 -13.50
C THR A 80 5.83 -7.09 -11.98
N ALA A 81 6.97 -7.24 -11.28
CA ALA A 81 7.03 -7.01 -9.83
C ALA A 81 6.66 -5.57 -9.47
N SER A 82 7.22 -4.58 -10.18
CA SER A 82 6.87 -3.16 -9.98
C SER A 82 5.39 -2.89 -10.26
N GLY A 83 4.84 -3.44 -11.33
CA GLY A 83 3.43 -3.29 -11.67
C GLY A 83 2.50 -3.94 -10.64
N LYS A 84 2.84 -5.13 -10.11
CA LYS A 84 2.08 -5.77 -9.02
C LYS A 84 2.09 -4.91 -7.74
N ALA A 85 3.26 -4.39 -7.34
CA ALA A 85 3.37 -3.51 -6.19
C ALA A 85 2.57 -2.22 -6.38
N TRP A 86 2.70 -1.58 -7.53
CA TRP A 86 1.93 -0.39 -7.90
C TRP A 86 0.43 -0.65 -7.87
N THR A 87 -0.01 -1.78 -8.43
CA THR A 87 -1.42 -2.18 -8.46
C THR A 87 -1.96 -2.36 -7.05
N ALA A 88 -1.22 -3.09 -6.18
CA ALA A 88 -1.64 -3.30 -4.80
C ALA A 88 -1.76 -1.97 -4.02
N ALA A 89 -0.79 -1.06 -4.16
CA ALA A 89 -0.83 0.26 -3.53
C ALA A 89 -1.99 1.12 -4.06
N SER A 90 -2.20 1.14 -5.38
CA SER A 90 -3.21 1.99 -6.03
C SER A 90 -4.64 1.57 -5.70
N PHE A 91 -4.91 0.27 -5.67
CA PHE A 91 -6.23 -0.28 -5.39
C PHE A 91 -6.44 -0.65 -3.91
N ARG A 92 -5.40 -0.56 -3.08
CA ARG A 92 -5.40 -0.88 -1.64
C ARG A 92 -5.96 -2.27 -1.35
N THR A 93 -5.52 -3.23 -2.15
CA THR A 93 -5.92 -4.63 -2.04
C THR A 93 -4.85 -5.52 -2.66
N SER A 94 -4.84 -6.80 -2.33
CA SER A 94 -3.92 -7.74 -2.98
C SER A 94 -4.25 -7.89 -4.47
N THR A 95 -3.22 -8.15 -5.28
CA THR A 95 -3.44 -8.42 -6.70
C THR A 95 -4.17 -9.73 -6.95
N THR A 96 -4.16 -10.66 -5.98
CA THR A 96 -4.95 -11.89 -6.01
C THR A 96 -6.45 -11.61 -5.84
N GLU A 97 -6.82 -10.79 -4.85
CA GLU A 97 -8.22 -10.36 -4.66
C GLU A 97 -8.72 -9.56 -5.86
N LEU A 98 -7.91 -8.60 -6.33
CA LEU A 98 -8.25 -7.81 -7.51
C LEU A 98 -8.43 -8.70 -8.75
N ASN A 99 -7.60 -9.74 -8.91
CA ASN A 99 -7.74 -10.72 -9.97
C ASN A 99 -9.09 -11.44 -9.90
N ALA A 100 -9.51 -11.85 -8.71
CA ALA A 100 -10.77 -12.58 -8.52
C ALA A 100 -11.99 -11.74 -8.94
N ILE A 101 -12.03 -10.45 -8.59
CA ILE A 101 -13.18 -9.57 -8.85
C ILE A 101 -13.16 -8.89 -10.23
N SER A 102 -12.08 -9.02 -11.00
CA SER A 102 -11.91 -8.37 -12.30
C SER A 102 -11.87 -9.33 -13.49
N GLN A 103 -12.39 -10.55 -13.33
CA GLN A 103 -12.46 -11.52 -14.42
C GLN A 103 -13.37 -11.02 -15.56
N PRO A 104 -13.19 -11.51 -16.81
CA PRO A 104 -14.07 -11.17 -17.93
C PRO A 104 -15.53 -11.36 -17.56
N GLY A 105 -16.35 -10.35 -17.85
CA GLY A 105 -17.79 -10.35 -17.52
C GLY A 105 -18.12 -9.81 -16.11
N MET A 106 -17.13 -9.56 -15.26
CA MET A 106 -17.35 -8.92 -13.96
C MET A 106 -17.39 -7.39 -14.07
N MET A 107 -18.00 -6.71 -13.10
CA MET A 107 -18.13 -5.25 -13.07
C MET A 107 -16.76 -4.54 -13.15
N GLN A 108 -15.75 -5.08 -12.49
CA GLN A 108 -14.40 -4.53 -12.44
C GLN A 108 -13.49 -5.00 -13.59
N ALA A 109 -13.99 -5.74 -14.58
CA ALA A 109 -13.17 -6.27 -15.68
C ALA A 109 -12.35 -5.18 -16.41
N GLY A 110 -12.87 -3.95 -16.49
CA GLY A 110 -12.19 -2.81 -17.11
C GLY A 110 -10.87 -2.40 -16.48
N ILE A 111 -10.65 -2.74 -15.21
CA ILE A 111 -9.39 -2.45 -14.49
C ILE A 111 -8.19 -3.08 -15.19
N ARG A 112 -8.38 -4.24 -15.83
CA ARG A 112 -7.33 -4.95 -16.56
C ARG A 112 -6.76 -4.17 -17.76
N ASN A 113 -7.48 -3.16 -18.23
CA ASN A 113 -7.10 -2.31 -19.35
C ASN A 113 -6.40 -1.00 -18.89
N LEU A 114 -6.27 -0.78 -17.58
CA LEU A 114 -5.58 0.41 -17.09
C LEU A 114 -4.08 0.29 -17.31
N PRO A 115 -3.43 1.33 -17.87
CA PRO A 115 -1.98 1.33 -18.04
C PRO A 115 -1.26 1.14 -16.69
N GLY A 116 -0.30 0.21 -16.66
CA GLY A 116 0.48 -0.09 -15.46
C GLY A 116 -0.16 -1.08 -14.49
N ALA A 117 -1.46 -1.40 -14.62
CA ALA A 117 -2.10 -2.40 -13.78
C ALA A 117 -1.63 -3.81 -14.14
N VAL A 118 -1.09 -4.54 -13.15
CA VAL A 118 -0.69 -5.94 -13.27
C VAL A 118 -1.52 -6.77 -12.30
N ILE A 119 -2.59 -7.37 -12.81
CA ILE A 119 -3.59 -8.08 -12.02
C ILE A 119 -3.27 -9.59 -12.03
N ILE A 120 -2.12 -9.92 -11.47
CA ILE A 120 -1.62 -11.28 -11.26
C ILE A 120 -1.16 -11.36 -9.81
N GLY A 121 -1.52 -12.40 -9.06
CA GLY A 121 -1.14 -12.58 -7.66
C GLY A 121 0.35 -12.35 -7.39
N GLY A 122 0.67 -11.91 -6.18
CA GLY A 122 2.02 -11.59 -5.74
C GLY A 122 2.28 -10.11 -5.44
N GLY A 123 1.26 -9.25 -5.53
CA GLY A 123 1.28 -7.88 -5.03
C GLY A 123 0.48 -7.77 -3.73
N LEU A 124 1.10 -7.31 -2.65
CA LEU A 124 0.47 -7.13 -1.33
C LEU A 124 0.65 -5.72 -0.81
N THR A 125 -0.37 -5.18 -0.15
CA THR A 125 -0.27 -3.94 0.63
C THR A 125 0.58 -4.16 1.88
N VAL A 126 1.29 -3.10 2.30
CA VAL A 126 1.98 -3.03 3.59
C VAL A 126 1.24 -2.00 4.43
N GLU A 127 0.62 -2.48 5.50
CA GLU A 127 -0.25 -1.67 6.34
C GLU A 127 0.10 -1.81 7.82
N ALA A 128 -0.05 -0.71 8.57
CA ALA A 128 0.04 -0.72 10.02
C ALA A 128 -0.80 0.42 10.61
N GLY A 129 -1.37 0.20 11.80
CA GLY A 129 -2.21 1.18 12.48
C GLY A 129 -3.38 1.69 11.63
N GLY A 130 -3.95 0.84 10.75
CA GLY A 130 -5.03 1.22 9.84
C GLY A 130 -4.61 2.10 8.66
N SER A 131 -3.30 2.29 8.45
CA SER A 131 -2.75 3.12 7.36
C SER A 131 -2.00 2.28 6.33
N LEU A 132 -2.22 2.59 5.05
CA LEU A 132 -1.37 2.08 3.98
C LEU A 132 0.00 2.77 4.07
N LEU A 133 1.08 2.01 4.14
CA LEU A 133 2.47 2.49 4.20
C LEU A 133 3.18 2.34 2.86
N GLY A 134 2.79 1.36 2.06
CA GLY A 134 3.36 1.02 0.78
C GLY A 134 2.83 -0.32 0.28
N ALA A 135 3.53 -0.94 -0.66
CA ALA A 135 3.22 -2.27 -1.15
C ALA A 135 4.49 -3.00 -1.62
N VAL A 136 4.42 -4.32 -1.65
CA VAL A 136 5.46 -5.19 -2.20
C VAL A 136 4.89 -6.02 -3.35
N GLY A 137 5.66 -6.18 -4.41
CA GLY A 137 5.33 -7.02 -5.55
C GLY A 137 6.45 -8.01 -5.85
N VAL A 138 6.08 -9.25 -6.11
CA VAL A 138 6.99 -10.35 -6.45
C VAL A 138 6.62 -10.91 -7.81
N SER A 139 7.61 -11.26 -8.61
CA SER A 139 7.41 -11.93 -9.89
C SER A 139 8.57 -12.85 -10.22
N GLY A 140 8.26 -14.07 -10.65
CA GLY A 140 9.25 -15.06 -11.10
C GLY A 140 9.09 -16.44 -10.50
N ALA A 141 8.26 -16.62 -9.48
CA ALA A 141 7.87 -17.95 -9.02
C ALA A 141 6.89 -18.62 -10.03
N PRO A 142 6.62 -19.92 -9.90
CA PRO A 142 5.79 -20.64 -10.87
C PRO A 142 4.36 -20.14 -11.01
N GLY A 143 3.83 -19.39 -10.02
CA GLY A 143 2.50 -18.83 -10.02
C GLY A 143 2.38 -17.64 -9.10
N GLY A 144 1.29 -16.87 -9.24
CA GLY A 144 1.03 -15.69 -8.42
C GLY A 144 0.84 -16.01 -6.94
N ASP A 145 0.37 -17.20 -6.61
CA ASP A 145 0.25 -17.72 -5.24
C ASP A 145 1.62 -17.95 -4.59
N ALA A 146 2.58 -18.48 -5.35
CA ALA A 146 3.96 -18.65 -4.88
C ALA A 146 4.67 -17.30 -4.70
N ASP A 147 4.47 -16.36 -5.65
CA ASP A 147 4.95 -14.97 -5.53
C ASP A 147 4.37 -14.31 -4.26
N GLU A 148 3.06 -14.48 -4.02
CA GLU A 148 2.38 -13.89 -2.86
C GLU A 148 2.84 -14.49 -1.54
N ALA A 149 3.12 -15.79 -1.50
CA ALA A 149 3.68 -16.44 -0.32
C ALA A 149 5.05 -15.86 0.09
N CYS A 150 5.91 -15.54 -0.89
CA CYS A 150 7.18 -14.85 -0.64
C CYS A 150 6.94 -13.41 -0.14
N ALA A 151 6.02 -12.68 -0.77
CA ALA A 151 5.67 -11.31 -0.37
C ALA A 151 5.19 -11.26 1.07
N LYS A 152 4.28 -12.19 1.43
CA LYS A 152 3.76 -12.32 2.79
C LYS A 152 4.88 -12.61 3.80
N ALA A 153 5.76 -13.56 3.50
CA ALA A 153 6.90 -13.89 4.38
C ALA A 153 7.82 -12.68 4.59
N GLY A 154 8.03 -11.87 3.57
CA GLY A 154 8.79 -10.62 3.68
C GLY A 154 8.13 -9.60 4.60
N ILE A 155 6.82 -9.37 4.47
CA ILE A 155 6.06 -8.48 5.35
C ILE A 155 6.12 -8.99 6.80
N ASP A 156 5.92 -10.29 7.01
CA ASP A 156 5.96 -10.91 8.34
C ASP A 156 7.34 -10.74 9.00
N ALA A 157 8.42 -10.78 8.22
CA ALA A 157 9.79 -10.62 8.72
C ALA A 157 10.12 -9.20 9.19
N VAL A 158 9.36 -8.20 8.78
CA VAL A 158 9.56 -6.80 9.19
C VAL A 158 8.42 -6.27 10.07
N ARG A 159 7.49 -7.13 10.45
CA ARG A 159 6.25 -6.76 11.17
C ARG A 159 6.53 -5.94 12.43
N ASP A 160 7.48 -6.37 13.25
CA ASP A 160 7.84 -5.69 14.51
C ASP A 160 8.35 -4.24 14.30
N LYS A 161 8.78 -3.90 13.07
CA LYS A 161 9.22 -2.55 12.70
C LYS A 161 8.08 -1.67 12.17
N LEU A 162 6.90 -2.25 11.96
CA LEU A 162 5.72 -1.56 11.44
C LEU A 162 4.83 -1.01 12.58
N ASP A 163 5.03 -1.48 13.82
CA ASP A 163 4.25 -1.04 14.97
C ASP A 163 4.67 0.38 15.39
N PHE A 164 3.65 1.28 15.56
CA PHE A 164 3.81 2.67 15.98
C PHE A 164 2.55 3.22 16.65
#